data_1374d40d24b8c7bb01f668dca78d0684
#
_entry.id   1374d40d24b8c7bb01f668dca78d0684
#
_cell.length_a   1.000
_cell.length_b   1.000
_cell.length_c   1.000
_cell.angle_alpha   90.00
_cell.angle_beta   90.00
_cell.angle_gamma   90.00
#
_symmetry.space_group_name_H-M   'P 1'
#
loop_
_entity.id
_entity.type
_entity.pdbx_description
1 polymer ?
#
loop_
_entity_poly.entity_id
_entity_poly.type
_entity_poly.pdbx_seq_one_letter_code
_entity_poly.pdbx_strand_id
1 'polypeptide(L)'
;FDGMSELLDNLEQRAIPWGIVTNKPAWLTDPLMEAMRFTQRTRCIVSGDTCDHSKPHPQPMLHAASLIGTDPGACLYLGDARRDIEAGKAAGMMTAAAAYGYIEPHDPAESWEADWLITHPLELLALLSAA
;
A
#
# COMPACT_ATOMS: atom_id res chain seq x y z
N PHE A 1 -11.76 -2.15 6.03
CA PHE A 1 -11.59 -3.38 6.81
C PHE A 1 -11.38 -3.05 8.28
N ASP A 2 -11.80 -3.97 9.14
CA ASP A 2 -11.64 -3.81 10.59
C ASP A 2 -10.15 -3.62 10.94
N GLY A 3 -9.89 -2.65 11.80
CA GLY A 3 -8.52 -2.37 12.25
C GLY A 3 -7.75 -1.40 11.38
N MET A 4 -8.25 -1.05 10.19
CA MET A 4 -7.52 -0.13 9.29
C MET A 4 -7.42 1.27 9.89
N SER A 5 -8.52 1.78 10.45
CA SER A 5 -8.52 3.10 11.08
C SER A 5 -7.53 3.16 12.26
N GLU A 6 -7.51 2.12 13.08
CA GLU A 6 -6.55 2.02 14.19
C GLU A 6 -5.11 1.96 13.69
N LEU A 7 -4.87 1.22 12.60
CA LEU A 7 -3.54 1.15 12.00
C LEU A 7 -3.07 2.53 11.57
N LEU A 8 -3.90 3.29 10.85
CA LEU A 8 -3.53 4.61 10.38
C LEU A 8 -3.29 5.58 11.53
N ASP A 9 -4.13 5.53 12.57
CA ASP A 9 -3.93 6.35 13.77
C ASP A 9 -2.59 6.02 14.45
N ASN A 10 -2.22 4.76 14.54
CA ASN A 10 -0.94 4.35 15.12
C ASN A 10 0.25 4.82 14.29
N LEU A 11 0.15 4.74 12.97
CA LEU A 11 1.22 5.22 12.09
C LEU A 11 1.44 6.73 12.30
N GLU A 12 0.36 7.49 12.39
CA GLU A 12 0.44 8.93 12.63
C GLU A 12 1.05 9.25 13.99
N GLN A 13 0.67 8.52 15.04
CA GLN A 13 1.24 8.70 16.38
C GLN A 13 2.72 8.39 16.41
N ARG A 14 3.20 7.46 15.59
CA ARG A 14 4.61 7.09 15.48
C ARG A 14 5.38 7.98 14.49
N ALA A 15 4.71 8.96 13.89
CA ALA A 15 5.27 9.83 12.85
C ALA A 15 5.78 9.04 11.64
N ILE A 16 5.10 7.93 11.31
CA ILE A 16 5.41 7.14 10.11
C ILE A 16 4.50 7.62 8.99
N PRO A 17 5.04 8.25 7.94
CA PRO A 17 4.23 8.71 6.82
C PRO A 17 3.69 7.52 6.02
N TRP A 18 2.50 7.69 5.46
CA TRP A 18 1.89 6.66 4.62
C TRP A 18 1.28 7.30 3.38
N GLY A 19 1.15 6.50 2.35
CA GLY A 19 0.58 6.91 1.07
C GLY A 19 -0.31 5.84 0.51
N ILE A 20 -1.01 6.18 -0.57
CA ILE A 20 -1.95 5.29 -1.26
C ILE A 20 -1.52 5.17 -2.72
N VAL A 21 -1.44 3.93 -3.21
CA VAL A 21 -1.19 3.63 -4.61
C VAL A 21 -2.30 2.69 -5.09
N THR A 22 -3.06 3.14 -6.09
CA THR A 22 -4.18 2.38 -6.64
C THR A 22 -4.15 2.42 -8.16
N ASN A 23 -4.71 1.39 -8.81
CA ASN A 23 -4.89 1.40 -10.26
C ASN A 23 -6.17 2.12 -10.71
N LYS A 24 -7.02 2.54 -9.77
CA LYS A 24 -8.21 3.33 -10.10
C LYS A 24 -7.79 4.69 -10.63
N PRO A 25 -8.50 5.23 -11.63
CA PRO A 25 -8.18 6.58 -12.13
C PRO A 25 -8.53 7.65 -11.09
N ALA A 26 -7.88 8.81 -11.21
CA ALA A 26 -8.01 9.90 -10.25
C ALA A 26 -9.45 10.37 -10.06
N TRP A 27 -10.25 10.39 -11.13
CA TRP A 27 -11.64 10.86 -11.03
C TRP A 27 -12.51 9.97 -10.13
N LEU A 28 -12.12 8.70 -9.92
CA LEU A 28 -12.76 7.79 -8.96
C LEU A 28 -12.09 7.88 -7.60
N THR A 29 -10.76 7.97 -7.56
CA THR A 29 -9.97 7.94 -6.33
C THR A 29 -10.14 9.21 -5.51
N ASP A 30 -10.03 10.36 -6.14
CA ASP A 30 -10.00 11.63 -5.41
C ASP A 30 -11.29 11.89 -4.61
N PRO A 31 -12.50 11.72 -5.17
CA PRO A 31 -13.71 11.87 -4.35
C PRO A 31 -13.80 10.85 -3.21
N LEU A 32 -13.35 9.62 -3.46
CA LEU A 32 -13.38 8.58 -2.43
C LEU A 32 -12.44 8.92 -1.27
N MET A 33 -11.22 9.35 -1.58
CA MET A 33 -10.24 9.71 -0.56
C MET A 33 -10.72 10.91 0.27
N GLU A 34 -11.35 11.89 -0.38
CA GLU A 34 -11.91 13.04 0.31
C GLU A 34 -13.07 12.64 1.22
N ALA A 35 -13.96 11.76 0.73
CA ALA A 35 -15.08 11.25 1.52
C ALA A 35 -14.61 10.48 2.75
N MET A 36 -13.50 9.76 2.64
CA MET A 36 -12.88 9.04 3.75
C MET A 36 -11.98 9.93 4.61
N ARG A 37 -11.81 11.18 4.23
CA ARG A 37 -10.94 12.16 4.90
C ARG A 37 -9.46 11.76 4.89
N PHE A 38 -9.05 10.99 3.90
CA PHE A 38 -7.65 10.55 3.75
C PHE A 38 -6.79 11.61 3.07
N THR A 39 -7.37 12.49 2.27
CA THR A 39 -6.64 13.49 1.49
C THR A 39 -5.71 14.35 2.37
N GLN A 40 -6.13 14.66 3.59
CA GLN A 40 -5.36 15.49 4.51
C GLN A 40 -4.40 14.69 5.39
N ARG A 41 -4.57 13.37 5.48
CA ARG A 41 -3.79 12.48 6.34
C ARG A 41 -2.68 11.78 5.59
N THR A 42 -2.94 11.40 4.32
CA THR A 42 -1.97 10.69 3.50
C THR A 42 -0.87 11.63 2.99
N ARG A 43 0.33 11.10 2.85
CA ARG A 43 1.44 11.85 2.28
C ARG A 43 1.35 11.92 0.75
N CYS A 44 0.73 10.94 0.12
CA CYS A 44 0.53 10.95 -1.34
C CYS A 44 -0.63 10.06 -1.74
N ILE A 45 -1.21 10.35 -2.90
CA ILE A 45 -2.19 9.51 -3.58
C ILE A 45 -1.71 9.36 -5.02
N VAL A 46 -1.34 8.13 -5.40
CA VAL A 46 -0.94 7.80 -6.76
C VAL A 46 -2.04 6.95 -7.37
N SER A 47 -2.72 7.49 -8.37
CA SER A 47 -3.83 6.83 -9.05
C SER A 47 -3.35 6.11 -10.31
N GLY A 48 -4.23 5.36 -10.96
CA GLY A 48 -3.88 4.56 -12.13
C GLY A 48 -3.42 5.39 -13.33
N ASP A 49 -3.83 6.66 -13.39
CA ASP A 49 -3.47 7.59 -14.46
C ASP A 49 -2.48 8.68 -14.03
N THR A 50 -1.94 8.60 -12.82
CA THR A 50 -0.92 9.54 -12.35
C THR A 50 0.40 9.36 -13.09
N CYS A 51 0.77 8.12 -13.38
CA CYS A 51 2.00 7.77 -14.08
C CYS A 51 1.69 7.18 -15.46
N ASP A 52 2.71 7.05 -16.31
CA ASP A 52 2.55 6.43 -17.62
C ASP A 52 2.20 4.94 -17.52
N HIS A 53 2.63 4.29 -16.45
CA HIS A 53 2.37 2.88 -16.20
C HIS A 53 1.65 2.69 -14.87
N SER A 54 0.85 1.63 -14.79
CA SER A 54 0.15 1.24 -13.55
C SER A 54 0.71 -0.09 -13.02
N LYS A 55 0.31 -0.50 -11.81
CA LYS A 55 0.73 -1.77 -11.26
C LYS A 55 0.30 -2.91 -12.18
N PRO A 56 1.10 -3.94 -12.40
CA PRO A 56 2.30 -4.37 -11.65
C PRO A 56 3.61 -3.69 -12.02
N HIS A 57 3.61 -2.67 -12.88
CA HIS A 57 4.81 -1.93 -13.18
C HIS A 57 5.28 -1.16 -11.93
N PRO A 58 6.60 -1.05 -11.67
CA PRO A 58 7.09 -0.39 -10.45
C PRO A 58 6.97 1.14 -10.46
N GLN A 59 6.69 1.77 -11.59
CA GLN A 59 6.67 3.23 -11.70
C GLN A 59 5.80 3.91 -10.64
N PRO A 60 4.52 3.49 -10.40
CA PRO A 60 3.70 4.14 -9.37
C PRO A 60 4.30 4.03 -7.97
N MET A 61 4.97 2.91 -7.69
CA MET A 61 5.59 2.68 -6.39
C MET A 61 6.79 3.60 -6.19
N LEU A 62 7.62 3.73 -7.21
CA LEU A 62 8.78 4.61 -7.17
C LEU A 62 8.35 6.08 -7.05
N HIS A 63 7.29 6.45 -7.75
CA HIS A 63 6.72 7.80 -7.67
C HIS A 63 6.20 8.09 -6.27
N ALA A 64 5.48 7.14 -5.67
CA ALA A 64 4.95 7.28 -4.31
C ALA A 64 6.09 7.44 -3.29
N ALA A 65 7.14 6.63 -3.39
CA ALA A 65 8.30 6.72 -2.52
C ALA A 65 8.97 8.11 -2.62
N SER A 66 9.06 8.64 -3.83
CA SER A 66 9.60 9.98 -4.08
C SER A 66 8.75 11.05 -3.41
N LEU A 67 7.42 10.96 -3.52
CA LEU A 67 6.49 11.92 -2.90
C LEU A 67 6.56 11.88 -1.37
N ILE A 68 6.74 10.69 -0.80
CA ILE A 68 6.91 10.51 0.64
C ILE A 68 8.30 11.00 1.08
N GLY A 69 9.28 10.98 0.19
CA GLY A 69 10.64 11.37 0.50
C GLY A 69 11.45 10.27 1.15
N THR A 70 11.15 9.00 0.82
CA THR A 70 11.79 7.83 1.42
C THR A 70 12.33 6.91 0.32
N ASP A 71 13.49 6.30 0.59
CA ASP A 71 14.07 5.31 -0.31
C ASP A 71 13.13 4.10 -0.42
N PRO A 72 12.91 3.54 -1.63
CA PRO A 72 12.04 2.36 -1.77
C PRO A 72 12.45 1.21 -0.84
N GLY A 73 13.74 0.99 -0.61
CA GLY A 73 14.22 -0.05 0.31
C GLY A 73 13.79 0.15 1.76
N ALA A 74 13.39 1.35 2.15
CA ALA A 74 12.88 1.67 3.48
C ALA A 74 11.35 1.76 3.53
N CYS A 75 10.67 1.38 2.45
CA CYS A 75 9.21 1.38 2.35
C CYS A 75 8.66 -0.03 2.48
N LEU A 76 7.48 -0.14 3.09
CA LEU A 76 6.70 -1.36 3.13
C LEU A 76 5.41 -1.12 2.37
N TYR A 77 5.11 -1.98 1.39
CA TYR A 77 3.86 -1.91 0.64
C TYR A 77 2.91 -3.02 1.07
N LEU A 78 1.71 -2.62 1.48
CA LEU A 78 0.64 -3.54 1.84
C LEU A 78 -0.34 -3.63 0.67
N GLY A 79 -0.51 -4.82 0.11
CA GLY A 79 -1.38 -5.03 -1.03
C GLY A 79 -2.28 -6.25 -0.89
N ASP A 80 -3.40 -6.25 -1.60
CA ASP A 80 -4.39 -7.34 -1.56
C ASP A 80 -4.56 -8.04 -2.91
N ALA A 81 -3.63 -7.81 -3.83
CA ALA A 81 -3.63 -8.45 -5.14
C ALA A 81 -2.21 -8.81 -5.56
N ARG A 82 -2.08 -9.82 -6.44
CA ARG A 82 -0.77 -10.23 -6.96
C ARG A 82 -0.01 -9.07 -7.58
N ARG A 83 -0.69 -8.21 -8.36
CA ARG A 83 -0.05 -7.07 -9.02
C ARG A 83 0.56 -6.08 -8.03
N ASP A 84 0.00 -5.98 -6.81
CA ASP A 84 0.54 -5.11 -5.77
C ASP A 84 1.91 -5.62 -5.30
N ILE A 85 2.00 -6.92 -5.05
CA ILE A 85 3.22 -7.53 -4.57
C ILE A 85 4.31 -7.49 -5.65
N GLU A 86 3.93 -7.77 -6.89
CA GLU A 86 4.86 -7.69 -8.01
C GLU A 86 5.43 -6.27 -8.20
N ALA A 87 4.56 -5.24 -8.10
CA ALA A 87 4.99 -3.85 -8.23
C ALA A 87 5.91 -3.45 -7.08
N GLY A 88 5.58 -3.81 -5.85
CA GLY A 88 6.39 -3.52 -4.68
C GLY A 88 7.78 -4.14 -4.78
N LYS A 89 7.84 -5.42 -5.14
CA LYS A 89 9.12 -6.12 -5.31
C LYS A 89 9.96 -5.50 -6.43
N ALA A 90 9.34 -5.20 -7.56
CA ALA A 90 10.04 -4.60 -8.69
C ALA A 90 10.60 -3.21 -8.34
N ALA A 91 9.98 -2.50 -7.41
CA ALA A 91 10.44 -1.20 -6.92
C ALA A 91 11.51 -1.32 -5.83
N GLY A 92 11.79 -2.51 -5.34
CA GLY A 92 12.76 -2.73 -4.25
C GLY A 92 12.18 -2.52 -2.86
N MET A 93 10.87 -2.53 -2.72
CA MET A 93 10.18 -2.38 -1.44
C MET A 93 10.03 -3.72 -0.72
N MET A 94 9.88 -3.66 0.62
CA MET A 94 9.37 -4.78 1.38
C MET A 94 7.86 -4.90 1.08
N THR A 95 7.34 -6.12 1.07
CA THR A 95 5.94 -6.35 0.73
C THR A 95 5.23 -7.20 1.76
N ALA A 96 3.96 -6.86 2.02
CA ALA A 96 3.06 -7.63 2.86
C ALA A 96 1.75 -7.89 2.10
N ALA A 97 1.32 -9.13 2.04
CA ALA A 97 0.07 -9.50 1.40
C ALA A 97 -1.05 -9.49 2.44
N ALA A 98 -2.14 -8.78 2.14
CA ALA A 98 -3.30 -8.68 3.02
C ALA A 98 -4.25 -9.83 2.73
N ALA A 99 -4.16 -10.90 3.52
CA ALA A 99 -5.03 -12.07 3.35
C ALA A 99 -6.48 -11.81 3.76
N TYR A 100 -6.74 -10.69 4.39
CA TYR A 100 -8.09 -10.25 4.76
C TYR A 100 -8.78 -9.45 3.63
N GLY A 101 -8.07 -9.14 2.54
CA GLY A 101 -8.66 -8.44 1.40
C GLY A 101 -9.51 -9.36 0.52
N TYR A 102 -9.97 -8.83 -0.60
CA TYR A 102 -10.73 -9.62 -1.56
C TYR A 102 -9.77 -10.50 -2.37
N ILE A 103 -9.67 -11.77 -2.01
CA ILE A 103 -8.74 -12.73 -2.62
C ILE A 103 -9.51 -13.70 -3.52
N GLU A 104 -9.07 -13.80 -4.78
CA GLU A 104 -9.64 -14.77 -5.72
C GLU A 104 -9.22 -16.19 -5.32
N PRO A 105 -10.14 -17.18 -5.29
CA PRO A 105 -9.78 -18.53 -4.90
C PRO A 105 -8.70 -19.19 -5.77
N HIS A 106 -8.62 -18.81 -7.05
CA HIS A 106 -7.63 -19.36 -7.98
C HIS A 106 -6.29 -18.62 -7.94
N ASP A 107 -6.18 -17.57 -7.13
CA ASP A 107 -4.95 -16.78 -6.98
C ASP A 107 -4.74 -16.45 -5.49
N PRO A 108 -4.44 -17.47 -4.66
CA PRO A 108 -4.31 -17.27 -3.22
C PRO A 108 -3.10 -16.42 -2.86
N ALA A 109 -3.26 -15.61 -1.82
CA ALA A 109 -2.23 -14.67 -1.37
C ALA A 109 -0.89 -15.35 -1.05
N GLU A 110 -0.93 -16.59 -0.59
CA GLU A 110 0.27 -17.38 -0.27
C GLU A 110 1.18 -17.59 -1.48
N SER A 111 0.62 -17.55 -2.70
CA SER A 111 1.37 -17.77 -3.93
C SER A 111 2.01 -16.50 -4.49
N TRP A 112 1.79 -15.33 -3.90
CA TRP A 112 2.30 -14.06 -4.43
C TRP A 112 3.75 -13.77 -4.05
N GLU A 113 4.32 -14.56 -3.14
CA GLU A 113 5.72 -14.44 -2.70
C GLU A 113 6.03 -13.10 -2.01
N ALA A 114 5.06 -12.56 -1.26
CA ALA A 114 5.29 -11.39 -0.42
C ALA A 114 6.26 -11.75 0.72
N ASP A 115 6.94 -10.73 1.25
CA ASP A 115 7.83 -10.95 2.40
C ASP A 115 7.05 -11.40 3.63
N TRP A 116 5.83 -10.90 3.79
CA TRP A 116 4.94 -11.30 4.89
C TRP A 116 3.52 -11.51 4.38
N LEU A 117 2.78 -12.38 5.08
CA LEU A 117 1.34 -12.57 4.88
C LEU A 117 0.66 -12.19 6.19
N ILE A 118 -0.26 -11.22 6.14
CA ILE A 118 -0.98 -10.78 7.33
C ILE A 118 -2.47 -11.04 7.19
N THR A 119 -3.12 -11.37 8.30
CA THR A 119 -4.55 -11.68 8.35
C THR A 119 -5.37 -10.55 9.00
N HIS A 120 -4.71 -9.54 9.55
CA HIS A 120 -5.36 -8.38 10.15
C HIS A 120 -4.45 -7.15 10.00
N PRO A 121 -5.02 -5.95 9.73
CA PRO A 121 -4.20 -4.75 9.52
C PRO A 121 -3.24 -4.43 10.67
N LEU A 122 -3.63 -4.69 11.92
CA LEU A 122 -2.79 -4.37 13.08
C LEU A 122 -1.52 -5.22 13.17
N GLU A 123 -1.46 -6.36 12.48
CA GLU A 123 -0.23 -7.16 12.39
C GLU A 123 0.91 -6.37 11.74
N LEU A 124 0.59 -5.40 10.89
CA LEU A 124 1.58 -4.56 10.24
C LEU A 124 2.42 -3.78 11.25
N LEU A 125 1.83 -3.39 12.37
CA LEU A 125 2.53 -2.62 13.41
C LEU A 125 3.71 -3.39 13.99
N ALA A 126 3.59 -4.70 14.13
CA ALA A 126 4.68 -5.54 14.63
C ALA A 126 5.85 -5.57 13.63
N LEU A 127 5.55 -5.59 12.33
CA LEU A 127 6.57 -5.57 11.29
C LEU A 127 7.33 -4.25 11.29
N LEU A 128 6.63 -3.13 11.46
CA LEU A 128 7.25 -1.81 11.49
C LEU A 128 8.10 -1.60 12.75
N SER A 129 7.71 -2.20 13.86
CA SER A 129 8.46 -2.11 15.11
C SER A 129 9.76 -2.90 15.08
N ALA A 130 9.87 -3.92 14.22
CA ALA A 130 11.05 -4.75 14.07
C ALA A 130 12.11 -4.13 13.15
N ALA A 131 11.77 -3.05 12.47
CA ALA A 131 12.65 -2.40 11.50
C ALA A 131 13.70 -1.51 12.15
#